data_401d9fe8b5313129ce7cc9fcfdf4602f
#
_entry.id   401d9fe8b5313129ce7cc9fcfdf4602f
#
_cell.length_a   1.000
_cell.length_b   1.000
_cell.length_c   1.000
_cell.angle_alpha   90.00
_cell.angle_beta   90.00
_cell.angle_gamma   90.00
#
_symmetry.space_group_name_H-M   'P 1'
#
loop_
_entity.id
_entity.type
_entity.pdbx_description
1 polymer ?
#
loop_
_entity_poly.entity_id
_entity_poly.type
_entity_poly.pdbx_seq_one_letter_code
_entity_poly.pdbx_strand_id
1 'polypeptide(L)'
;MKAVILAAGKGSKLNPFSNTRPIPMISIAGKALLDNSLFQLKKAGINDVYIIVGHHKEMIQNFVAEKSDAGMNIHCLEQKNNGGIGDAVLTVKGKISPGEYFLLIYGDTLTDENIYRKTQQSFHSFKCPVASICLPPSNESFGNVFLNAQMKINKIVEKPKGNNFGNYVLSGVFVLPESFFGLLEKSKRSMEKALKALAKEGELM
;
A
#
# COMPACT_ATOMS: atom_id res chain seq x y z
N MET A 1 -3.12 -7.87 -13.29
CA MET A 1 -2.36 -7.14 -12.23
C MET A 1 -2.60 -7.84 -10.91
N LYS A 2 -1.55 -8.09 -10.13
CA LYS A 2 -1.63 -8.66 -8.79
C LYS A 2 -1.74 -7.54 -7.75
N ALA A 3 -2.38 -7.81 -6.61
CA ALA A 3 -2.40 -6.87 -5.48
C ALA A 3 -1.54 -7.38 -4.33
N VAL A 4 -0.95 -6.44 -3.58
CA VAL A 4 -0.14 -6.69 -2.39
C VAL A 4 -0.68 -5.83 -1.25
N ILE A 5 -1.19 -6.45 -0.18
CA ILE A 5 -1.71 -5.77 1.01
C ILE A 5 -0.70 -5.90 2.14
N LEU A 6 -0.24 -4.79 2.69
CA LEU A 6 0.68 -4.78 3.83
C LEU A 6 -0.08 -4.84 5.15
N ALA A 7 -0.07 -6.00 5.78
CA ALA A 7 -0.84 -6.32 7.00
C ALA A 7 0.04 -6.80 8.18
N ALA A 8 1.37 -6.65 8.08
CA ALA A 8 2.30 -7.21 9.07
C ALA A 8 2.59 -6.29 10.27
N GLY A 9 2.21 -5.00 10.20
CA GLY A 9 2.56 -4.00 11.19
C GLY A 9 1.88 -4.18 12.53
N LYS A 10 2.58 -3.83 13.63
CA LYS A 10 2.03 -3.87 15.02
C LYS A 10 0.93 -2.84 15.26
N GLY A 11 0.88 -1.76 14.50
CA GLY A 11 -0.17 -0.75 14.63
C GLY A 11 -0.17 0.02 15.94
N SER A 12 0.99 0.21 16.58
CA SER A 12 1.14 0.79 17.93
C SER A 12 0.49 2.18 18.11
N LYS A 13 0.26 2.92 17.03
CA LYS A 13 -0.46 4.20 17.06
C LYS A 13 -1.97 4.05 17.34
N LEU A 14 -2.52 2.87 17.15
CA LEU A 14 -3.93 2.55 17.38
C LEU A 14 -4.17 1.74 18.66
N ASN A 15 -3.20 1.74 19.58
CA ASN A 15 -3.41 1.14 20.90
C ASN A 15 -4.56 1.88 21.65
N PRO A 16 -5.43 1.15 22.37
CA PRO A 16 -5.33 -0.29 22.68
C PRO A 16 -5.92 -1.24 21.61
N PHE A 17 -6.54 -0.74 20.55
CA PHE A 17 -7.23 -1.58 19.54
C PHE A 17 -6.33 -2.59 18.87
N SER A 18 -5.07 -2.22 18.60
CA SER A 18 -4.08 -3.08 17.94
C SER A 18 -3.38 -4.07 18.88
N ASN A 19 -3.66 -4.05 20.20
CA ASN A 19 -3.06 -4.99 21.14
C ASN A 19 -3.57 -6.42 20.95
N THR A 20 -4.83 -6.58 20.51
CA THR A 20 -5.50 -7.88 20.41
C THR A 20 -5.76 -8.33 18.98
N ARG A 21 -5.51 -7.47 17.99
CA ARG A 21 -5.77 -7.77 16.58
C ARG A 21 -4.92 -6.90 15.66
N PRO A 22 -4.55 -7.38 14.44
CA PRO A 22 -3.86 -6.54 13.47
C PRO A 22 -4.82 -5.48 12.93
N ILE A 23 -4.28 -4.31 12.53
CA ILE A 23 -5.12 -3.18 12.04
C ILE A 23 -6.10 -3.60 10.93
N PRO A 24 -5.71 -4.40 9.92
CA PRO A 24 -6.65 -4.83 8.87
C PRO A 24 -7.85 -5.63 9.39
N MET A 25 -7.79 -6.15 10.61
CA MET A 25 -8.90 -6.88 11.28
C MET A 25 -9.71 -5.99 12.21
N ILE A 26 -9.42 -4.70 12.31
CA ILE A 26 -10.28 -3.75 13.02
C ILE A 26 -11.59 -3.61 12.25
N SER A 27 -12.71 -3.76 12.99
CA SER A 27 -14.05 -3.64 12.40
C SER A 27 -14.48 -2.17 12.33
N ILE A 28 -14.93 -1.75 11.15
CA ILE A 28 -15.56 -0.44 10.91
C ILE A 28 -16.93 -0.72 10.28
N ALA A 29 -17.99 -0.19 10.85
CA ALA A 29 -19.36 -0.44 10.42
C ALA A 29 -19.70 -1.95 10.29
N GLY A 30 -19.22 -2.77 11.24
CA GLY A 30 -19.47 -4.20 11.29
C GLY A 30 -18.63 -5.09 10.38
N LYS A 31 -17.69 -4.52 9.59
CA LYS A 31 -16.81 -5.27 8.68
C LYS A 31 -15.34 -4.97 8.94
N ALA A 32 -14.48 -5.98 8.84
CA ALA A 32 -13.04 -5.78 8.93
C ALA A 32 -12.54 -4.89 7.78
N LEU A 33 -11.52 -4.06 8.03
CA LEU A 33 -10.87 -3.26 6.97
C LEU A 33 -10.40 -4.14 5.81
N LEU A 34 -9.84 -5.31 6.12
CA LEU A 34 -9.40 -6.28 5.12
C LEU A 34 -10.55 -6.78 4.25
N ASP A 35 -11.74 -7.00 4.83
CA ASP A 35 -12.93 -7.42 4.08
C ASP A 35 -13.34 -6.36 3.04
N ASN A 36 -13.32 -5.07 3.45
CA ASN A 36 -13.57 -3.96 2.54
C ASN A 36 -12.52 -3.91 1.41
N SER A 37 -11.24 -4.07 1.75
CA SER A 37 -10.16 -4.07 0.75
C SER A 37 -10.32 -5.18 -0.27
N LEU A 38 -10.60 -6.42 0.17
CA LEU A 38 -10.82 -7.56 -0.72
C LEU A 38 -12.06 -7.37 -1.61
N PHE A 39 -13.15 -6.87 -1.05
CA PHE A 39 -14.36 -6.55 -1.81
C PHE A 39 -14.10 -5.51 -2.91
N GLN A 40 -13.35 -4.45 -2.60
CA GLN A 40 -13.01 -3.41 -3.56
C GLN A 40 -12.03 -3.90 -4.65
N LEU A 41 -11.06 -4.76 -4.29
CA LEU A 41 -10.16 -5.40 -5.24
C LEU A 41 -10.93 -6.28 -6.22
N LYS A 42 -11.85 -7.11 -5.72
CA LYS A 42 -12.73 -7.93 -6.56
C LYS A 42 -13.54 -7.08 -7.54
N LYS A 43 -14.12 -5.96 -7.08
CA LYS A 43 -14.82 -4.98 -7.93
C LYS A 43 -13.91 -4.32 -8.97
N ALA A 44 -12.62 -4.19 -8.69
CA ALA A 44 -11.62 -3.68 -9.64
C ALA A 44 -11.12 -4.76 -10.62
N GLY A 45 -11.61 -6.01 -10.53
CA GLY A 45 -11.18 -7.13 -11.36
C GLY A 45 -9.80 -7.70 -10.97
N ILE A 46 -9.33 -7.43 -9.76
CA ILE A 46 -8.05 -7.92 -9.23
C ILE A 46 -8.34 -9.07 -8.28
N ASN A 47 -8.09 -10.30 -8.76
CA ASN A 47 -8.43 -11.53 -8.04
C ASN A 47 -7.21 -12.26 -7.47
N ASP A 48 -5.98 -11.88 -7.83
CA ASP A 48 -4.74 -12.48 -7.35
C ASP A 48 -4.10 -11.54 -6.31
N VAL A 49 -4.17 -11.92 -5.03
CA VAL A 49 -3.86 -11.05 -3.89
C VAL A 49 -2.85 -11.70 -2.96
N TYR A 50 -1.76 -10.99 -2.67
CA TYR A 50 -0.78 -11.33 -1.65
C TYR A 50 -1.00 -10.47 -0.42
N ILE A 51 -1.22 -11.08 0.73
CA ILE A 51 -1.33 -10.38 2.03
C ILE A 51 -0.06 -10.64 2.82
N ILE A 52 0.69 -9.60 3.10
CA ILE A 52 1.91 -9.70 3.90
C ILE A 52 1.51 -9.63 5.37
N VAL A 53 1.65 -10.74 6.07
CA VAL A 53 1.22 -10.92 7.46
C VAL A 53 2.40 -10.92 8.43
N GLY A 54 2.15 -10.59 9.70
CA GLY A 54 3.15 -10.56 10.76
C GLY A 54 2.51 -10.57 12.13
N HIS A 55 2.32 -9.42 12.73
CA HIS A 55 1.66 -9.30 14.05
C HIS A 55 0.23 -9.85 13.99
N HIS A 56 -0.09 -10.81 14.90
CA HIS A 56 -1.37 -11.55 14.93
C HIS A 56 -1.74 -12.18 13.58
N LYS A 57 -0.76 -12.74 12.85
CA LYS A 57 -0.94 -13.34 11.52
C LYS A 57 -2.03 -14.39 11.45
N GLU A 58 -2.22 -15.16 12.52
CA GLU A 58 -3.22 -16.24 12.60
C GLU A 58 -4.64 -15.72 12.38
N MET A 59 -4.94 -14.51 12.85
CA MET A 59 -6.27 -13.91 12.67
C MET A 59 -6.56 -13.62 11.19
N ILE A 60 -5.56 -13.12 10.46
CA ILE A 60 -5.69 -12.85 9.02
C ILE A 60 -5.77 -14.17 8.25
N GLN A 61 -4.92 -15.15 8.59
CA GLN A 61 -4.91 -16.45 7.93
C GLN A 61 -6.25 -17.19 8.10
N ASN A 62 -6.83 -17.20 9.31
CA ASN A 62 -8.15 -17.78 9.58
C ASN A 62 -9.25 -17.04 8.80
N PHE A 63 -9.24 -15.71 8.80
CA PHE A 63 -10.18 -14.91 8.03
C PHE A 63 -10.11 -15.19 6.53
N VAL A 64 -8.92 -15.35 5.97
CA VAL A 64 -8.72 -15.69 4.56
C VAL A 64 -9.20 -17.11 4.25
N ALA A 65 -8.94 -18.07 5.15
CA ALA A 65 -9.41 -19.45 4.98
C ALA A 65 -10.96 -19.53 4.91
N GLU A 66 -11.66 -18.72 5.70
CA GLU A 66 -13.13 -18.62 5.65
C GLU A 66 -13.65 -17.98 4.34
N LYS A 67 -12.79 -17.28 3.62
CA LYS A 67 -13.12 -16.60 2.33
C LYS A 67 -12.71 -17.39 1.09
N SER A 68 -12.26 -18.64 1.23
CA SER A 68 -11.70 -19.45 0.12
C SER A 68 -12.63 -19.57 -1.09
N ASP A 69 -13.96 -19.47 -0.91
CA ASP A 69 -14.94 -19.57 -1.99
C ASP A 69 -15.28 -18.24 -2.68
N ALA A 70 -14.59 -17.16 -2.32
CA ALA A 70 -14.89 -15.81 -2.82
C ALA A 70 -14.49 -15.58 -4.31
N GLY A 71 -13.91 -16.58 -5.00
CA GLY A 71 -13.44 -16.46 -6.38
C GLY A 71 -12.22 -15.54 -6.53
N MET A 72 -11.38 -15.48 -5.48
CA MET A 72 -10.11 -14.79 -5.43
C MET A 72 -9.00 -15.74 -5.01
N ASN A 73 -7.80 -15.58 -5.59
CA ASN A 73 -6.60 -16.30 -5.20
C ASN A 73 -5.87 -15.49 -4.14
N ILE A 74 -6.04 -15.82 -2.86
CA ILE A 74 -5.46 -15.07 -1.75
C ILE A 74 -4.31 -15.86 -1.14
N HIS A 75 -3.12 -15.24 -1.06
CA HIS A 75 -1.90 -15.84 -0.52
C HIS A 75 -1.39 -15.03 0.67
N CYS A 76 -1.29 -15.65 1.85
CA CYS A 76 -0.65 -15.03 3.01
C CYS A 76 0.86 -15.33 2.97
N LEU A 77 1.69 -14.28 2.99
CA LEU A 77 3.15 -14.37 3.07
C LEU A 77 3.62 -13.72 4.37
N GLU A 78 4.43 -14.45 5.15
CA GLU A 78 4.90 -13.95 6.43
C GLU A 78 6.12 -13.03 6.26
N GLN A 79 6.04 -11.82 6.82
CA GLN A 79 7.21 -10.96 7.01
C GLN A 79 8.03 -11.48 8.19
N LYS A 80 9.16 -12.13 7.90
CA LYS A 80 10.02 -12.75 8.93
C LYS A 80 10.79 -11.74 9.79
N ASN A 81 11.12 -10.58 9.23
CA ASN A 81 11.90 -9.55 9.90
C ASN A 81 11.05 -8.29 10.12
N ASN A 82 11.14 -7.69 11.31
CA ASN A 82 10.45 -6.43 11.64
C ASN A 82 11.17 -5.20 11.04
N GLY A 83 11.59 -5.27 9.78
CA GLY A 83 12.38 -4.23 9.11
C GLY A 83 11.55 -3.08 8.52
N GLY A 84 10.26 -2.99 8.84
CA GLY A 84 9.39 -1.93 8.37
C GLY A 84 8.70 -2.20 7.02
N ILE A 85 8.16 -1.13 6.41
CA ILE A 85 7.33 -1.22 5.20
C ILE A 85 8.12 -1.79 4.00
N GLY A 86 9.36 -1.36 3.81
CA GLY A 86 10.17 -1.84 2.69
C GLY A 86 10.47 -3.34 2.76
N ASP A 87 10.73 -3.88 3.96
CA ASP A 87 10.89 -5.32 4.13
C ASP A 87 9.59 -6.08 3.87
N ALA A 88 8.45 -5.52 4.29
CA ALA A 88 7.14 -6.09 3.98
C ALA A 88 6.93 -6.17 2.46
N VAL A 89 7.23 -5.11 1.72
CA VAL A 89 7.13 -5.09 0.24
C VAL A 89 8.08 -6.11 -0.38
N LEU A 90 9.32 -6.25 0.12
CA LEU A 90 10.29 -7.22 -0.40
C LEU A 90 9.88 -8.69 -0.16
N THR A 91 8.97 -8.96 0.77
CA THR A 91 8.46 -10.33 1.02
C THR A 91 7.78 -10.92 -0.23
N VAL A 92 7.22 -10.09 -1.09
CA VAL A 92 6.56 -10.55 -2.34
C VAL A 92 7.49 -10.57 -3.56
N LYS A 93 8.77 -10.20 -3.39
CA LYS A 93 9.78 -10.30 -4.45
C LYS A 93 9.85 -11.74 -4.98
N GLY A 94 9.86 -11.90 -6.31
CA GLY A 94 9.81 -13.20 -6.98
C GLY A 94 8.40 -13.80 -7.18
N LYS A 95 7.34 -13.13 -6.66
CA LYS A 95 5.94 -13.45 -6.97
C LYS A 95 5.36 -12.53 -8.05
N ILE A 96 6.04 -11.43 -8.31
CA ILE A 96 5.77 -10.50 -9.41
C ILE A 96 6.82 -10.78 -10.49
N SER A 97 6.37 -11.04 -11.72
CA SER A 97 7.29 -11.38 -12.81
C SER A 97 8.00 -10.12 -13.36
N PRO A 98 9.21 -10.25 -13.92
CA PRO A 98 9.90 -9.13 -14.56
C PRO A 98 9.00 -8.44 -15.59
N GLY A 99 8.96 -7.10 -15.54
CA GLY A 99 8.13 -6.28 -16.41
C GLY A 99 6.66 -6.15 -15.99
N GLU A 100 6.20 -6.90 -14.98
CA GLU A 100 4.87 -6.72 -14.42
C GLU A 100 4.77 -5.51 -13.49
N TYR A 101 3.56 -4.98 -13.36
CA TYR A 101 3.18 -3.99 -12.36
C TYR A 101 2.24 -4.62 -11.34
N PHE A 102 2.31 -4.18 -10.10
CA PHE A 102 1.45 -4.64 -9.01
C PHE A 102 0.82 -3.47 -8.26
N LEU A 103 -0.36 -3.69 -7.71
CA LEU A 103 -1.04 -2.74 -6.85
C LEU A 103 -0.61 -2.99 -5.40
N LEU A 104 0.10 -2.03 -4.80
CA LEU A 104 0.50 -2.04 -3.40
C LEU A 104 -0.51 -1.25 -2.57
N ILE A 105 -0.95 -1.82 -1.45
CA ILE A 105 -1.97 -1.25 -0.56
C ILE A 105 -1.48 -1.33 0.88
N TYR A 106 -1.55 -0.23 1.61
CA TYR A 106 -1.39 -0.24 3.06
C TYR A 106 -2.65 -0.81 3.71
N GLY A 107 -2.51 -1.78 4.60
CA GLY A 107 -3.62 -2.53 5.18
C GLY A 107 -4.53 -1.73 6.12
N ASP A 108 -4.17 -0.49 6.43
CA ASP A 108 -4.97 0.48 7.19
C ASP A 108 -5.73 1.48 6.30
N THR A 109 -5.67 1.32 4.97
CA THR A 109 -6.39 2.18 4.03
C THR A 109 -7.88 1.86 4.04
N LEU A 110 -8.69 2.84 4.40
CA LEU A 110 -10.15 2.82 4.27
C LEU A 110 -10.58 3.96 3.34
N THR A 111 -11.48 3.66 2.42
CA THR A 111 -12.03 4.65 1.49
C THR A 111 -13.48 4.32 1.16
N ASP A 112 -14.29 5.32 0.93
CA ASP A 112 -15.68 5.24 0.48
C ASP A 112 -15.81 5.02 -1.03
N GLU A 113 -14.77 5.35 -1.80
CA GLU A 113 -14.69 5.09 -3.23
C GLU A 113 -13.71 3.96 -3.56
N ASN A 114 -13.87 3.31 -4.73
CA ASN A 114 -12.92 2.31 -5.20
C ASN A 114 -11.64 2.97 -5.71
N ILE A 115 -10.76 3.36 -4.78
CA ILE A 115 -9.45 3.96 -5.09
C ILE A 115 -8.55 2.98 -5.85
N TYR A 116 -8.67 1.67 -5.62
CA TYR A 116 -7.85 0.66 -6.29
C TYR A 116 -8.13 0.66 -7.80
N ARG A 117 -9.41 0.69 -8.17
CA ARG A 117 -9.82 0.81 -9.57
C ARG A 117 -9.35 2.12 -10.19
N LYS A 118 -9.50 3.25 -9.49
CA LYS A 118 -9.06 4.57 -9.97
C LYS A 118 -7.54 4.60 -10.20
N THR A 119 -6.75 4.07 -9.25
CA THR A 119 -5.29 4.00 -9.38
C THR A 119 -4.86 3.10 -10.55
N GLN A 120 -5.55 1.96 -10.74
CA GLN A 120 -5.34 1.09 -11.88
C GLN A 120 -5.67 1.76 -13.21
N GLN A 121 -6.78 2.50 -13.28
CA GLN A 121 -7.17 3.26 -14.48
C GLN A 121 -6.14 4.35 -14.81
N SER A 122 -5.65 5.09 -13.81
CA SER A 122 -4.58 6.06 -14.00
C SER A 122 -3.32 5.40 -14.55
N PHE A 123 -2.91 4.25 -14.02
CA PHE A 123 -1.80 3.47 -14.58
C PHE A 123 -2.05 3.10 -16.06
N HIS A 124 -3.24 2.63 -16.42
CA HIS A 124 -3.55 2.30 -17.82
C HIS A 124 -3.50 3.52 -18.75
N SER A 125 -3.86 4.70 -18.25
CA SER A 125 -3.81 5.95 -19.00
C SER A 125 -2.39 6.48 -19.17
N PHE A 126 -1.60 6.50 -18.11
CA PHE A 126 -0.28 7.14 -18.09
C PHE A 126 0.87 6.18 -18.42
N LYS A 127 0.67 4.86 -18.27
CA LYS A 127 1.68 3.81 -18.49
C LYS A 127 2.97 3.98 -17.68
N CYS A 128 2.85 4.57 -16.50
CA CYS A 128 3.95 4.80 -15.56
C CYS A 128 3.52 4.46 -14.12
N PRO A 129 4.43 4.33 -13.16
CA PRO A 129 4.10 4.17 -11.75
C PRO A 129 3.15 5.26 -11.25
N VAL A 130 2.19 4.89 -10.43
CA VAL A 130 1.16 5.80 -9.90
C VAL A 130 1.13 5.72 -8.38
N ALA A 131 1.02 6.87 -7.71
CA ALA A 131 0.72 6.96 -6.29
C ALA A 131 -0.61 7.70 -6.09
N SER A 132 -1.53 7.09 -5.36
CA SER A 132 -2.75 7.80 -4.95
C SER A 132 -2.46 8.82 -3.88
N ILE A 133 -3.03 9.98 -4.00
CA ILE A 133 -2.91 11.11 -3.08
C ILE A 133 -4.28 11.55 -2.58
N CYS A 134 -4.33 12.17 -1.41
CA CYS A 134 -5.54 12.75 -0.85
C CYS A 134 -5.25 14.07 -0.14
N LEU A 135 -6.31 14.82 0.14
CA LEU A 135 -6.22 15.98 1.03
C LEU A 135 -5.96 15.49 2.46
N PRO A 136 -4.96 16.02 3.16
CA PRO A 136 -4.63 15.54 4.50
C PRO A 136 -5.59 16.12 5.55
N PRO A 137 -5.98 15.31 6.55
CA PRO A 137 -6.60 15.85 7.77
C PRO A 137 -5.58 16.61 8.63
N SER A 138 -4.28 16.28 8.48
CA SER A 138 -3.13 16.93 9.11
C SER A 138 -1.89 16.60 8.30
N ASN A 139 -1.04 17.59 8.04
CA ASN A 139 0.15 17.39 7.18
C ASN A 139 1.34 16.78 7.93
N GLU A 140 1.41 16.91 9.26
CA GLU A 140 2.59 16.59 10.06
C GLU A 140 2.88 15.08 10.14
N SER A 141 1.84 14.24 10.01
CA SER A 141 1.94 12.80 10.25
C SER A 141 2.11 11.96 8.99
N PHE A 142 2.07 12.57 7.81
CA PHE A 142 2.02 11.88 6.52
C PHE A 142 3.17 12.25 5.58
N GLY A 143 3.36 11.43 4.55
CA GLY A 143 4.23 11.75 3.42
C GLY A 143 3.60 12.82 2.53
N ASN A 144 4.07 14.05 2.64
CA ASN A 144 3.57 15.18 1.87
C ASN A 144 4.07 15.12 0.44
N VAL A 145 3.17 15.45 -0.50
CA VAL A 145 3.40 15.35 -1.93
C VAL A 145 3.33 16.74 -2.57
N PHE A 146 4.30 17.01 -3.43
CA PHE A 146 4.38 18.22 -4.25
C PHE A 146 4.27 17.82 -5.72
N LEU A 147 3.37 18.47 -6.44
CA LEU A 147 3.14 18.23 -7.86
C LEU A 147 3.80 19.32 -8.69
N ASN A 148 4.26 18.96 -9.89
CA ASN A 148 4.68 19.94 -10.89
C ASN A 148 3.48 20.41 -11.73
N ALA A 149 3.76 21.29 -12.72
CA ALA A 149 2.70 21.84 -13.61
C ALA A 149 2.02 20.76 -14.48
N GLN A 150 2.65 19.60 -14.67
CA GLN A 150 2.09 18.46 -15.40
C GLN A 150 1.38 17.45 -14.46
N MET A 151 1.10 17.84 -13.22
CA MET A 151 0.51 16.99 -12.19
C MET A 151 1.30 15.74 -11.81
N LYS A 152 2.59 15.69 -12.14
CA LYS A 152 3.50 14.62 -11.71
C LYS A 152 4.05 14.90 -10.31
N ILE A 153 4.28 13.85 -9.55
CA ILE A 153 4.93 13.95 -8.23
C ILE A 153 6.42 14.24 -8.45
N ASN A 154 6.85 15.44 -8.05
CA ASN A 154 8.25 15.84 -8.17
C ASN A 154 9.00 15.84 -6.83
N LYS A 155 8.27 15.87 -5.70
CA LYS A 155 8.87 15.84 -4.37
C LYS A 155 7.95 15.16 -3.37
N ILE A 156 8.53 14.33 -2.51
CA ILE A 156 7.87 13.71 -1.36
C ILE A 156 8.65 14.11 -0.10
N VAL A 157 7.98 14.53 0.94
CA VAL A 157 8.59 14.86 2.25
C VAL A 157 7.84 14.10 3.33
N GLU A 158 8.48 13.09 3.91
CA GLU A 158 7.90 12.31 5.01
C GLU A 158 7.94 13.12 6.29
N LYS A 159 6.79 13.27 6.95
CA LYS A 159 6.62 13.97 8.24
C LYS A 159 7.39 15.29 8.29
N PRO A 160 7.04 16.25 7.44
CA PRO A 160 7.76 17.53 7.39
C PRO A 160 7.73 18.25 8.74
N LYS A 161 8.81 18.94 9.04
CA LYS A 161 8.90 19.84 10.21
C LYS A 161 8.71 21.28 9.77
N GLY A 162 8.03 22.09 10.60
CA GLY A 162 7.76 23.50 10.28
C GLY A 162 6.61 23.69 9.31
N ASN A 163 6.61 24.77 8.52
CA ASN A 163 5.49 25.20 7.69
C ASN A 163 5.59 24.79 6.21
N ASN A 164 6.52 23.91 5.85
CA ASN A 164 6.71 23.49 4.46
C ASN A 164 5.88 22.23 4.15
N PHE A 165 4.57 22.37 4.12
CA PHE A 165 3.64 21.30 3.84
C PHE A 165 3.23 21.28 2.36
N GLY A 166 3.04 20.07 1.81
CA GLY A 166 2.40 19.87 0.52
C GLY A 166 0.87 19.97 0.64
N ASN A 167 0.21 20.26 -0.46
CA ASN A 167 -1.26 20.31 -0.51
C ASN A 167 -1.90 18.91 -0.42
N TYR A 168 -1.12 17.87 -0.67
CA TYR A 168 -1.56 16.47 -0.70
C TYR A 168 -0.65 15.59 0.11
N VAL A 169 -1.17 14.42 0.51
CA VAL A 169 -0.42 13.34 1.15
C VAL A 169 -0.63 12.02 0.43
N LEU A 170 0.34 11.11 0.58
CA LEU A 170 0.21 9.74 0.06
C LEU A 170 -0.93 9.01 0.79
N SER A 171 -1.83 8.38 0.05
CA SER A 171 -2.97 7.65 0.61
C SER A 171 -2.68 6.16 0.92
N GLY A 172 -1.46 5.68 0.61
CA GLY A 172 -1.07 4.30 0.85
C GLY A 172 -1.47 3.31 -0.25
N VAL A 173 -1.84 3.79 -1.43
CA VAL A 173 -2.17 2.96 -2.60
C VAL A 173 -1.28 3.34 -3.78
N PHE A 174 -0.61 2.35 -4.39
CA PHE A 174 0.37 2.57 -5.44
C PHE A 174 0.26 1.51 -6.53
N VAL A 175 0.50 1.87 -7.79
CA VAL A 175 0.86 0.92 -8.84
C VAL A 175 2.35 1.05 -9.12
N LEU A 176 3.10 -0.01 -8.86
CA LEU A 176 4.56 -0.02 -8.93
C LEU A 176 5.06 -1.13 -9.87
N PRO A 177 6.17 -0.92 -10.61
CA PRO A 177 6.78 -1.95 -11.42
C PRO A 177 7.53 -2.98 -10.56
N GLU A 178 7.73 -4.17 -11.08
CA GLU A 178 8.57 -5.19 -10.43
C GLU A 178 9.99 -4.66 -10.13
N SER A 179 10.56 -3.86 -11.02
CA SER A 179 11.88 -3.22 -10.83
C SER A 179 11.98 -2.35 -9.57
N PHE A 180 10.85 -1.97 -8.96
CA PHE A 180 10.80 -1.24 -7.69
C PHE A 180 11.45 -2.02 -6.53
N PHE A 181 11.45 -3.36 -6.57
CA PHE A 181 12.17 -4.16 -5.57
C PHE A 181 13.67 -3.86 -5.57
N GLY A 182 14.30 -3.73 -6.74
CA GLY A 182 15.69 -3.35 -6.86
C GLY A 182 15.97 -1.92 -6.34
N LEU A 183 15.03 -1.02 -6.56
CA LEU A 183 15.10 0.35 -6.05
C LEU A 183 14.97 0.39 -4.52
N LEU A 184 14.09 -0.42 -3.93
CA LEU A 184 13.97 -0.59 -2.48
C LEU A 184 15.26 -1.10 -1.84
N GLU A 185 15.90 -2.10 -2.45
CA GLU A 185 17.17 -2.64 -1.97
C GLU A 185 18.28 -1.59 -1.98
N LYS A 186 18.44 -0.85 -3.08
CA LYS A 186 19.38 0.28 -3.21
C LYS A 186 19.07 1.40 -2.21
N SER A 187 17.81 1.60 -1.85
CA SER A 187 17.34 2.60 -0.89
C SER A 187 17.43 2.15 0.57
N LYS A 188 18.18 1.08 0.88
CA LYS A 188 18.29 0.47 2.21
C LYS A 188 16.90 0.09 2.77
N ARG A 189 16.03 -0.43 1.93
CA ARG A 189 14.64 -0.84 2.23
C ARG A 189 13.74 0.30 2.75
N SER A 190 14.10 1.55 2.44
CA SER A 190 13.28 2.70 2.76
C SER A 190 12.28 2.97 1.65
N MET A 191 10.99 2.78 1.93
CA MET A 191 9.90 3.08 0.99
C MET A 191 9.93 4.55 0.55
N GLU A 192 10.15 5.46 1.52
CA GLU A 192 10.26 6.90 1.26
C GLU A 192 11.37 7.22 0.25
N LYS A 193 12.58 6.67 0.46
CA LYS A 193 13.73 6.93 -0.43
C LYS A 193 13.50 6.35 -1.82
N ALA A 194 12.90 5.17 -1.91
CA ALA A 194 12.58 4.53 -3.17
C ALA A 194 11.52 5.33 -3.97
N LEU A 195 10.44 5.79 -3.33
CA LEU A 195 9.44 6.66 -3.95
C LEU A 195 10.03 8.01 -4.36
N LYS A 196 10.92 8.60 -3.54
CA LYS A 196 11.64 9.83 -3.89
C LYS A 196 12.53 9.66 -5.13
N ALA A 197 13.14 8.50 -5.29
CA ALA A 197 13.94 8.21 -6.48
C ALA A 197 13.07 8.18 -7.74
N LEU A 198 11.94 7.46 -7.74
CA LEU A 198 10.97 7.46 -8.83
C LEU A 198 10.46 8.88 -9.17
N ALA A 199 10.14 9.67 -8.13
CA ALA A 199 9.66 11.03 -8.32
C ALA A 199 10.72 11.94 -8.99
N LYS A 200 12.01 11.80 -8.61
CA LYS A 200 13.11 12.56 -9.21
C LYS A 200 13.35 12.23 -10.68
N GLU A 201 13.16 10.97 -11.05
CA GLU A 201 13.27 10.50 -12.44
C GLU A 201 12.06 10.93 -13.28
N GLY A 202 11.07 11.61 -12.68
CA GLY A 202 9.84 12.03 -13.36
C GLY A 202 8.93 10.87 -13.76
N GLU A 203 9.15 9.72 -13.16
CA GLU A 203 8.43 8.48 -13.47
C GLU A 203 7.19 8.25 -12.59
N LEU A 204 6.97 9.04 -11.53
CA LEU A 204 5.85 8.86 -10.61
C LEU A 204 4.73 9.88 -10.89
N MET A 205 3.53 9.34 -11.18
CA MET A 205 2.29 10.09 -11.36
C MET A 205 1.44 10.06 -10.10
#